data_ac442ef2c2fabd6bcd27aff93b433484
#
_entry.id   ac442ef2c2fabd6bcd27aff93b433484
#
_cell.length_a   1.000
_cell.length_b   1.000
_cell.length_c   1.000
_cell.angle_alpha   90.00
_cell.angle_beta   90.00
_cell.angle_gamma   90.00
#
_symmetry.space_group_name_H-M   'P 1'
#
loop_
_entity.id
_entity.type
_entity.pdbx_description
1 polymer ?
#
loop_
_entity_poly.entity_id
_entity_poly.type
_entity_poly.pdbx_seq_one_letter_code
_entity_poly.pdbx_strand_id
1 'polypeptide(L)'
;MKDILQDVVAHTHSLGFLNLVKVTGDDANTQIESMAEDRSVILTADTKNPVTEFAATFGMPNLDKLALHLKNPEYQKNAKLSVEKATRNGEEVPTHIHFENEAGDFQNDYRFMNQEIINEKLKSVKFKGASWEVELEPSMACIQRMKLQSAAHTEETVFTVKTENNNLVFYFGDHSTHAGSFDFAKGITGELKHAWSWPVAQVQSILGLDGKLTMKISDQGAMQISVDSGMATYNYILPAQSK
;
A
#
# COMPACT_ATOMS: atom_id res chain seq x y z
N MET A 1 -9.08 -2.61 17.58
CA MET A 1 -7.78 -1.92 17.37
C MET A 1 -6.67 -2.83 16.82
N LYS A 2 -6.34 -3.99 17.46
CA LYS A 2 -5.24 -4.86 17.01
C LYS A 2 -5.37 -5.25 15.54
N ASP A 3 -6.57 -5.62 15.10
CA ASP A 3 -6.82 -6.08 13.72
C ASP A 3 -6.54 -4.99 12.68
N ILE A 4 -6.98 -3.75 12.92
CA ILE A 4 -6.69 -2.63 12.01
C ILE A 4 -5.19 -2.30 11.95
N LEU A 5 -4.46 -2.41 13.06
CA LEU A 5 -3.01 -2.23 13.07
C LEU A 5 -2.29 -3.33 12.30
N GLN A 6 -2.76 -4.58 12.42
CA GLN A 6 -2.24 -5.71 11.62
C GLN A 6 -2.53 -5.53 10.14
N ASP A 7 -3.74 -5.07 9.81
CA ASP A 7 -4.16 -4.77 8.43
C ASP A 7 -3.29 -3.65 7.82
N VAL A 8 -3.07 -2.56 8.56
CA VAL A 8 -2.18 -1.46 8.13
C VAL A 8 -0.75 -1.97 7.88
N VAL A 9 -0.18 -2.74 8.81
CA VAL A 9 1.18 -3.29 8.66
C VAL A 9 1.27 -4.24 7.46
N ALA A 10 0.25 -5.07 7.24
CA ALA A 10 0.21 -5.99 6.10
C ALA A 10 0.20 -5.25 4.75
N HIS A 11 -0.54 -4.13 4.68
CA HIS A 11 -0.71 -3.34 3.47
C HIS A 11 0.29 -2.19 3.31
N THR A 12 1.27 -2.06 4.21
CA THR A 12 2.34 -1.07 4.15
C THR A 12 3.72 -1.69 4.35
N HIS A 13 4.17 -1.88 5.58
CA HIS A 13 5.49 -2.38 5.92
C HIS A 13 5.83 -3.74 5.29
N SER A 14 4.87 -4.65 5.24
CA SER A 14 5.09 -6.00 4.67
C SER A 14 5.39 -6.00 3.18
N LEU A 15 5.09 -4.91 2.47
CA LEU A 15 5.47 -4.70 1.07
C LEU A 15 6.96 -4.39 0.88
N GLY A 16 7.66 -3.95 1.95
CA GLY A 16 9.09 -3.69 1.96
C GLY A 16 9.52 -2.26 1.51
N PHE A 17 8.60 -1.44 1.02
CA PHE A 17 8.90 -0.09 0.51
C PHE A 17 8.05 1.03 1.13
N LEU A 18 7.10 0.72 2.02
CA LEU A 18 6.27 1.69 2.73
C LEU A 18 6.51 1.57 4.25
N ASN A 19 7.39 2.40 4.81
CA ASN A 19 7.84 2.29 6.21
C ASN A 19 7.37 3.42 7.12
N LEU A 20 6.64 4.39 6.58
CA LEU A 20 6.09 5.53 7.28
C LEU A 20 4.64 5.72 6.86
N VAL A 21 3.74 5.80 7.82
CA VAL A 21 2.31 6.03 7.58
C VAL A 21 1.91 7.34 8.26
N LYS A 22 1.13 8.15 7.55
CA LYS A 22 0.36 9.25 8.10
C LYS A 22 -1.07 8.81 8.29
N VAL A 23 -1.61 9.05 9.45
CA VAL A 23 -3.02 8.85 9.78
C VAL A 23 -3.68 10.22 9.92
N THR A 24 -4.84 10.38 9.34
CA THR A 24 -5.72 11.54 9.53
C THR A 24 -7.11 11.02 9.86
N GLY A 25 -7.54 11.20 11.09
CA GLY A 25 -8.82 10.68 11.56
C GLY A 25 -9.69 11.76 12.20
N ASP A 26 -10.99 11.55 12.11
CA ASP A 26 -12.03 12.24 12.84
C ASP A 26 -13.13 11.25 13.25
N ASP A 27 -14.26 11.74 13.75
CA ASP A 27 -15.37 10.89 14.19
C ASP A 27 -16.08 10.15 13.05
N ALA A 28 -15.88 10.59 11.80
CA ALA A 28 -16.59 10.07 10.63
C ALA A 28 -15.69 9.20 9.74
N ASN A 29 -14.38 9.46 9.71
CA ASN A 29 -13.46 8.82 8.79
C ASN A 29 -12.06 8.66 9.39
N THR A 30 -11.33 7.65 8.92
CA THR A 30 -9.89 7.50 9.19
C THR A 30 -9.18 7.20 7.87
N GLN A 31 -8.33 8.13 7.46
CA GLN A 31 -7.52 8.02 6.25
C GLN A 31 -6.07 7.69 6.60
N ILE A 32 -5.46 6.86 5.76
CA ILE A 32 -4.08 6.41 5.85
C ILE A 32 -3.36 6.81 4.57
N GLU A 33 -2.23 7.48 4.72
CA GLU A 33 -1.39 7.89 3.60
C GLU A 33 0.04 7.35 3.82
N SER A 34 0.68 6.91 2.75
CA SER A 34 2.09 6.51 2.75
C SER A 34 2.70 6.76 1.38
N MET A 35 4.02 6.79 1.31
CA MET A 35 4.75 6.94 0.06
C MET A 35 6.10 6.24 0.15
N ALA A 36 6.49 5.55 -0.91
CA ALA A 36 7.84 5.01 -1.04
C ALA A 36 8.87 6.14 -1.09
N GLU A 37 10.07 5.94 -0.55
CA GLU A 37 11.12 6.96 -0.49
C GLU A 37 11.54 7.45 -1.89
N ASP A 38 11.56 6.55 -2.86
CA ASP A 38 11.84 6.83 -4.28
C ASP A 38 10.61 7.37 -5.04
N ARG A 39 9.48 7.54 -4.37
CA ARG A 39 8.19 7.97 -4.93
C ARG A 39 7.62 7.05 -6.02
N SER A 40 8.08 5.83 -6.11
CA SER A 40 7.57 4.83 -7.05
C SER A 40 6.15 4.36 -6.71
N VAL A 41 5.73 4.53 -5.46
CA VAL A 41 4.39 4.17 -4.98
C VAL A 41 3.87 5.24 -4.03
N ILE A 42 2.65 5.69 -4.27
CA ILE A 42 1.87 6.54 -3.36
C ILE A 42 0.67 5.71 -2.90
N LEU A 43 0.46 5.65 -1.60
CA LEU A 43 -0.67 4.96 -0.99
C LEU A 43 -1.63 5.96 -0.37
N THR A 44 -2.91 5.79 -0.66
CA THR A 44 -4.01 6.35 0.12
C THR A 44 -4.98 5.24 0.47
N ALA A 45 -5.45 5.21 1.71
CA ALA A 45 -6.47 4.25 2.12
C ALA A 45 -7.49 4.90 3.03
N ASP A 46 -8.74 4.44 2.91
CA ASP A 46 -9.84 4.85 3.77
C ASP A 46 -10.35 3.62 4.51
N THR A 47 -10.44 3.70 5.83
CA THR A 47 -11.01 2.62 6.64
C THR A 47 -12.52 2.56 6.45
N LYS A 48 -13.10 1.35 6.49
CA LYS A 48 -14.55 1.18 6.33
C LYS A 48 -15.34 1.74 7.51
N ASN A 49 -14.72 1.75 8.68
CA ASN A 49 -15.27 2.36 9.89
C ASN A 49 -14.22 3.28 10.49
N PRO A 50 -14.61 4.42 11.06
CA PRO A 50 -13.66 5.31 11.74
C PRO A 50 -13.01 4.59 12.93
N VAL A 51 -11.73 4.85 13.15
CA VAL A 51 -10.98 4.39 14.31
C VAL A 51 -10.97 5.55 15.32
N THR A 52 -11.89 5.52 16.27
CA THR A 52 -12.12 6.66 17.19
C THR A 52 -10.91 7.03 18.03
N GLU A 53 -10.04 6.06 18.31
CA GLU A 53 -8.78 6.28 19.00
C GLU A 53 -7.77 7.09 18.16
N PHE A 54 -7.97 7.14 16.84
CA PHE A 54 -7.10 7.83 15.87
C PHE A 54 -7.65 9.19 15.43
N ALA A 55 -8.59 9.76 16.21
CA ALA A 55 -9.20 11.06 15.90
C ALA A 55 -8.18 12.20 16.06
N ALA A 56 -7.25 12.33 15.12
CA ALA A 56 -6.25 13.39 14.96
C ALA A 56 -5.38 13.13 13.70
N THR A 57 -4.43 14.04 13.43
CA THR A 57 -3.36 13.79 12.45
C THR A 57 -2.07 13.46 13.16
N PHE A 58 -1.48 12.31 12.85
CA PHE A 58 -0.20 11.84 13.39
C PHE A 58 0.50 10.88 12.44
N GLY A 59 1.76 10.55 12.71
CA GLY A 59 2.52 9.57 11.92
C GLY A 59 2.84 8.31 12.72
N MET A 60 2.89 7.19 12.01
CA MET A 60 3.39 5.91 12.49
C MET A 60 4.75 5.62 11.85
N PRO A 61 5.87 5.97 12.50
CA PRO A 61 7.23 5.70 12.01
C PRO A 61 7.68 4.30 12.43
N ASN A 62 8.75 3.78 11.82
CA ASN A 62 9.36 2.52 12.24
C ASN A 62 8.32 1.38 12.34
N LEU A 63 7.59 1.15 11.26
CA LEU A 63 6.53 0.13 11.22
C LEU A 63 7.05 -1.30 11.48
N ASP A 64 8.35 -1.54 11.30
CA ASP A 64 9.03 -2.76 11.72
C ASP A 64 8.86 -3.03 13.22
N LYS A 65 8.99 -1.99 14.08
CA LYS A 65 8.76 -2.09 15.52
C LYS A 65 7.30 -2.39 15.85
N LEU A 66 6.37 -1.71 15.16
CA LEU A 66 4.94 -2.02 15.32
C LEU A 66 4.65 -3.46 14.93
N ALA A 67 5.20 -3.94 13.81
CA ALA A 67 5.05 -5.31 13.35
C ALA A 67 5.60 -6.32 14.38
N LEU A 68 6.74 -6.02 15.02
CA LEU A 68 7.31 -6.86 16.08
C LEU A 68 6.40 -6.92 17.31
N HIS A 69 5.87 -5.79 17.78
CA HIS A 69 4.92 -5.79 18.91
C HIS A 69 3.66 -6.58 18.58
N LEU A 70 3.08 -6.39 17.39
CA LEU A 70 1.88 -7.11 16.97
C LEU A 70 2.08 -8.63 16.83
N LYS A 71 3.31 -9.09 16.56
CA LYS A 71 3.68 -10.50 16.46
C LYS A 71 4.20 -11.10 17.77
N ASN A 72 4.48 -10.28 18.79
CA ASN A 72 5.07 -10.72 20.06
C ASN A 72 4.13 -11.72 20.76
N PRO A 73 4.60 -12.92 21.15
CA PRO A 73 3.80 -13.93 21.87
C PRO A 73 3.14 -13.41 23.15
N GLU A 74 3.80 -12.51 23.90
CA GLU A 74 3.26 -11.88 25.11
C GLU A 74 1.98 -11.07 24.86
N TYR A 75 1.78 -10.60 23.60
CA TYR A 75 0.62 -9.78 23.23
C TYR A 75 -0.43 -10.54 22.39
N GLN A 76 -0.37 -11.89 22.34
CA GLN A 76 -1.33 -12.67 21.54
C GLN A 76 -2.62 -12.98 22.28
N LYS A 77 -2.56 -13.18 23.62
CA LYS A 77 -3.73 -13.55 24.43
C LYS A 77 -3.99 -12.46 25.47
N ASN A 78 -5.24 -12.00 25.52
CA ASN A 78 -5.75 -11.09 26.54
C ASN A 78 -4.88 -9.84 26.82
N ALA A 79 -4.02 -9.48 25.85
CA ALA A 79 -3.20 -8.28 25.96
C ALA A 79 -4.07 -7.03 25.86
N LYS A 80 -3.70 -6.02 26.62
CA LYS A 80 -4.31 -4.69 26.52
C LYS A 80 -3.51 -3.83 25.55
N LEU A 81 -4.22 -3.24 24.60
CA LEU A 81 -3.69 -2.25 23.67
C LEU A 81 -4.54 -0.98 23.86
N SER A 82 -3.90 0.10 24.28
CA SER A 82 -4.54 1.41 24.40
C SER A 82 -3.77 2.47 23.61
N VAL A 83 -4.50 3.42 23.06
CA VAL A 83 -3.90 4.64 22.48
C VAL A 83 -3.87 5.69 23.59
N GLU A 84 -2.67 6.05 24.01
CA GLU A 84 -2.46 7.09 24.98
C GLU A 84 -2.45 8.46 24.30
N LYS A 85 -3.15 9.42 24.92
CA LYS A 85 -3.31 10.78 24.40
C LYS A 85 -2.66 11.80 25.34
N ALA A 86 -2.31 12.94 24.79
CA ALA A 86 -1.85 14.10 25.55
C ALA A 86 -2.52 15.37 25.03
N THR A 87 -2.81 16.29 25.94
CA THR A 87 -3.37 17.59 25.56
C THR A 87 -2.26 18.46 24.94
N ARG A 88 -2.45 18.89 23.70
CA ARG A 88 -1.59 19.83 23.00
C ARG A 88 -2.45 20.94 22.40
N ASN A 89 -2.13 22.19 22.72
CA ASN A 89 -2.88 23.35 22.24
C ASN A 89 -4.40 23.30 22.54
N GLY A 90 -4.79 22.61 23.63
CA GLY A 90 -6.19 22.45 24.02
C GLY A 90 -6.91 21.26 23.36
N GLU A 91 -6.24 20.49 22.51
CA GLU A 91 -6.77 19.30 21.84
C GLU A 91 -6.10 18.03 22.35
N GLU A 92 -6.86 16.95 22.47
CA GLU A 92 -6.33 15.62 22.79
C GLU A 92 -5.78 14.94 21.54
N VAL A 93 -4.46 14.69 21.51
CA VAL A 93 -3.80 14.07 20.39
C VAL A 93 -3.16 12.73 20.78
N PRO A 94 -3.27 11.68 19.95
CA PRO A 94 -2.61 10.41 20.17
C PRO A 94 -1.08 10.57 20.22
N THR A 95 -0.42 9.93 21.19
CA THR A 95 1.02 10.02 21.39
C THR A 95 1.73 8.69 21.19
N HIS A 96 1.10 7.59 21.56
CA HIS A 96 1.65 6.24 21.42
C HIS A 96 0.58 5.18 21.60
N ILE A 97 0.91 3.96 21.20
CA ILE A 97 0.17 2.75 21.57
C ILE A 97 0.90 2.11 22.75
N HIS A 98 0.20 1.93 23.86
CA HIS A 98 0.67 1.15 24.99
C HIS A 98 0.26 -0.32 24.80
N PHE A 99 1.22 -1.21 24.95
CA PHE A 99 1.05 -2.66 24.92
C PHE A 99 1.33 -3.22 26.30
N GLU A 100 0.39 -3.97 26.85
CA GLU A 100 0.53 -4.66 28.15
C GLU A 100 0.06 -6.10 28.01
N ASN A 101 0.84 -7.07 28.49
CA ASN A 101 0.42 -8.48 28.52
C ASN A 101 -0.67 -8.71 29.59
N GLU A 102 -1.26 -9.91 29.61
CA GLU A 102 -2.34 -10.26 30.54
C GLU A 102 -1.93 -10.11 32.02
N ALA A 103 -0.67 -10.42 32.36
CA ALA A 103 -0.16 -10.36 33.73
C ALA A 103 0.20 -8.91 34.17
N GLY A 104 0.35 -7.99 33.25
CA GLY A 104 0.75 -6.61 33.52
C GLY A 104 2.24 -6.40 33.80
N ASP A 105 3.06 -7.43 33.61
CA ASP A 105 4.50 -7.45 33.91
C ASP A 105 5.41 -7.30 32.69
N PHE A 106 4.82 -7.27 31.49
CA PHE A 106 5.53 -7.02 30.23
C PHE A 106 4.83 -5.94 29.42
N GLN A 107 5.50 -4.78 29.27
CA GLN A 107 4.91 -3.58 28.68
C GLN A 107 5.85 -2.94 27.66
N ASN A 108 5.29 -2.34 26.62
CA ASN A 108 6.02 -1.56 25.62
C ASN A 108 5.17 -0.43 25.05
N ASP A 109 5.83 0.64 24.63
CA ASP A 109 5.21 1.77 23.96
C ASP A 109 5.70 1.87 22.51
N TYR A 110 4.77 1.97 21.57
CA TYR A 110 5.06 2.35 20.20
C TYR A 110 4.68 3.82 19.98
N ARG A 111 5.70 4.68 19.83
CA ARG A 111 5.54 6.13 19.76
C ARG A 111 5.09 6.61 18.40
N PHE A 112 4.12 7.53 18.40
CA PHE A 112 3.69 8.26 17.22
C PHE A 112 4.56 9.49 16.95
N MET A 113 4.58 9.89 15.68
CA MET A 113 5.18 11.14 15.21
C MET A 113 4.12 12.24 15.24
N ASN A 114 4.48 13.43 15.68
CA ASN A 114 3.52 14.54 15.72
C ASN A 114 3.14 15.03 14.32
N GLN A 115 2.03 15.77 14.24
CA GLN A 115 1.44 16.28 12.99
C GLN A 115 2.41 17.12 12.17
N GLU A 116 3.18 18.00 12.81
CA GLU A 116 4.10 18.91 12.11
C GLU A 116 5.18 18.11 11.37
N ILE A 117 5.81 17.16 12.08
CA ILE A 117 6.88 16.33 11.51
C ILE A 117 6.34 15.42 10.41
N ILE A 118 5.18 14.76 10.61
CA ILE A 118 4.64 13.87 9.58
C ILE A 118 4.22 14.63 8.32
N ASN A 119 3.65 15.82 8.47
CA ASN A 119 3.28 16.67 7.34
C ASN A 119 4.51 17.20 6.58
N GLU A 120 5.65 17.36 7.25
CA GLU A 120 6.90 17.69 6.58
C GLU A 120 7.49 16.49 5.83
N LYS A 121 7.49 15.30 6.45
CA LYS A 121 8.05 14.08 5.87
C LYS A 121 7.22 13.51 4.72
N LEU A 122 5.90 13.45 4.90
CA LEU A 122 4.95 13.07 3.86
C LEU A 122 4.26 14.33 3.33
N LYS A 123 5.02 15.18 2.66
CA LYS A 123 4.43 16.24 1.83
C LYS A 123 3.59 15.56 0.78
N SER A 124 2.28 15.57 0.96
CA SER A 124 1.34 14.85 0.13
C SER A 124 1.55 15.22 -1.34
N VAL A 125 2.09 14.28 -2.11
CA VAL A 125 1.94 14.32 -3.56
C VAL A 125 0.47 13.99 -3.79
N LYS A 126 -0.36 15.01 -3.90
CA LYS A 126 -1.76 14.81 -4.23
C LYS A 126 -1.82 14.30 -5.65
N PHE A 127 -2.17 13.04 -5.81
CA PHE A 127 -2.55 12.52 -7.10
C PHE A 127 -3.78 13.33 -7.60
N LYS A 128 -3.62 14.03 -8.70
CA LYS A 128 -4.68 14.91 -9.24
C LYS A 128 -5.79 14.15 -9.97
N GLY A 129 -5.73 12.80 -9.94
CA GLY A 129 -6.56 11.94 -10.77
C GLY A 129 -5.97 11.72 -12.16
N ALA A 130 -6.46 10.71 -12.86
CA ALA A 130 -6.18 10.40 -14.25
C ALA A 130 -7.45 9.88 -14.92
N SER A 131 -7.53 9.97 -16.24
CA SER A 131 -8.49 9.16 -16.99
C SER A 131 -8.00 7.72 -16.99
N TRP A 132 -8.90 6.77 -16.78
CA TRP A 132 -8.57 5.36 -16.73
C TRP A 132 -9.07 4.68 -18.00
N GLU A 133 -8.15 4.36 -18.91
CA GLU A 133 -8.48 3.74 -20.20
C GLU A 133 -8.72 2.24 -20.04
N VAL A 134 -8.02 1.59 -19.11
CA VAL A 134 -8.18 0.16 -18.83
C VAL A 134 -8.54 -0.04 -17.36
N GLU A 135 -9.57 -0.83 -17.10
CA GLU A 135 -9.98 -1.24 -15.76
C GLU A 135 -10.32 -2.73 -15.77
N LEU A 136 -9.79 -3.47 -14.79
CA LEU A 136 -9.99 -4.92 -14.66
C LEU A 136 -9.84 -5.43 -13.23
N GLU A 137 -10.35 -6.62 -12.95
CA GLU A 137 -10.08 -7.40 -11.74
C GLU A 137 -9.03 -8.46 -12.07
N PRO A 138 -7.78 -8.36 -11.54
CA PRO A 138 -6.74 -9.35 -11.79
C PRO A 138 -7.13 -10.73 -11.26
N SER A 139 -7.07 -11.75 -12.10
CA SER A 139 -7.30 -13.13 -11.66
C SER A 139 -6.06 -13.72 -10.98
N MET A 140 -6.24 -14.70 -10.11
CA MET A 140 -5.10 -15.44 -9.52
C MET A 140 -4.20 -16.07 -10.60
N ALA A 141 -4.80 -16.52 -11.71
CA ALA A 141 -4.04 -17.10 -12.82
C ALA A 141 -3.10 -16.09 -13.49
N CYS A 142 -3.55 -14.84 -13.73
CA CYS A 142 -2.69 -13.82 -14.33
C CYS A 142 -1.60 -13.35 -13.37
N ILE A 143 -1.89 -13.27 -12.06
CA ILE A 143 -0.90 -12.95 -11.03
C ILE A 143 0.18 -14.03 -10.97
N GLN A 144 -0.19 -15.31 -11.01
CA GLN A 144 0.78 -16.41 -11.07
C GLN A 144 1.64 -16.38 -12.35
N ARG A 145 1.04 -16.06 -13.51
CA ARG A 145 1.79 -15.88 -14.76
C ARG A 145 2.80 -14.74 -14.65
N MET A 146 2.43 -13.62 -14.02
CA MET A 146 3.37 -12.52 -13.75
C MET A 146 4.55 -12.98 -12.90
N LYS A 147 4.30 -13.76 -11.82
CA LYS A 147 5.35 -14.32 -10.97
C LYS A 147 6.30 -15.25 -11.75
N LEU A 148 5.76 -16.11 -12.60
CA LEU A 148 6.56 -17.01 -13.43
C LEU A 148 7.41 -16.24 -14.44
N GLN A 149 6.82 -15.23 -15.09
CA GLN A 149 7.52 -14.43 -16.09
C GLN A 149 8.63 -13.58 -15.46
N SER A 150 8.36 -12.94 -14.30
CA SER A 150 9.38 -12.18 -13.58
C SER A 150 10.52 -13.07 -13.06
N ALA A 151 10.23 -14.30 -12.66
CA ALA A 151 11.25 -15.27 -12.25
C ALA A 151 12.12 -15.75 -13.41
N ALA A 152 11.60 -15.77 -14.65
CA ALA A 152 12.37 -16.08 -15.84
C ALA A 152 13.22 -14.90 -16.36
N HIS A 153 12.95 -13.67 -15.90
CA HIS A 153 13.61 -12.43 -16.31
C HIS A 153 14.02 -11.63 -15.08
N THR A 154 14.83 -12.22 -14.20
CA THR A 154 15.24 -11.63 -12.92
C THR A 154 16.13 -10.39 -13.08
N GLU A 155 16.75 -10.21 -14.24
CA GLU A 155 17.54 -9.04 -14.62
C GLU A 155 16.67 -7.81 -14.92
N GLU A 156 15.38 -8.00 -15.24
CA GLU A 156 14.47 -6.92 -15.58
C GLU A 156 13.81 -6.32 -14.33
N THR A 157 14.12 -5.07 -14.06
CA THR A 157 13.56 -4.34 -12.92
C THR A 157 12.19 -3.73 -13.23
N VAL A 158 11.88 -3.57 -14.52
CA VAL A 158 10.62 -3.03 -15.02
C VAL A 158 10.00 -3.94 -16.07
N PHE A 159 8.69 -3.92 -16.20
CA PHE A 159 7.95 -4.52 -17.31
C PHE A 159 7.16 -3.44 -18.06
N THR A 160 6.93 -3.66 -19.34
CA THR A 160 6.20 -2.73 -20.20
C THR A 160 4.79 -3.28 -20.48
N VAL A 161 3.81 -2.39 -20.43
CA VAL A 161 2.40 -2.72 -20.65
C VAL A 161 1.90 -2.06 -21.92
N LYS A 162 1.15 -2.84 -22.71
CA LYS A 162 0.45 -2.39 -23.93
C LYS A 162 -0.89 -3.08 -24.06
N THR A 163 -1.76 -2.50 -24.84
CA THR A 163 -2.98 -3.17 -25.30
C THR A 163 -2.79 -3.63 -26.74
N GLU A 164 -3.07 -4.90 -27.01
CA GLU A 164 -2.97 -5.50 -28.35
C GLU A 164 -4.13 -6.46 -28.56
N ASN A 165 -4.86 -6.30 -29.67
CA ASN A 165 -6.00 -7.16 -30.03
C ASN A 165 -7.03 -7.35 -28.88
N ASN A 166 -7.37 -6.28 -28.19
CA ASN A 166 -8.24 -6.28 -26.99
C ASN A 166 -7.69 -7.08 -25.79
N ASN A 167 -6.38 -7.32 -25.75
CA ASN A 167 -5.70 -7.93 -24.62
C ASN A 167 -4.77 -6.90 -23.95
N LEU A 168 -4.63 -7.00 -22.64
CA LEU A 168 -3.59 -6.31 -21.89
C LEU A 168 -2.37 -7.22 -21.84
N VAL A 169 -1.29 -6.81 -22.47
CA VAL A 169 -0.06 -7.61 -22.61
C VAL A 169 1.06 -7.00 -21.80
N PHE A 170 1.74 -7.84 -21.02
CA PHE A 170 2.93 -7.48 -20.24
C PHE A 170 4.18 -8.02 -20.92
N TYR A 171 5.17 -7.14 -21.11
CA TYR A 171 6.45 -7.43 -21.79
C TYR A 171 7.61 -7.30 -20.81
N PHE A 172 8.51 -8.25 -20.81
CA PHE A 172 9.75 -8.29 -20.02
C PHE A 172 10.93 -8.33 -21.00
N GLY A 173 11.97 -7.55 -20.71
CA GLY A 173 13.12 -7.44 -21.60
C GLY A 173 12.84 -6.74 -22.93
N ASP A 174 13.82 -6.77 -23.80
CA ASP A 174 13.74 -6.24 -25.18
C ASP A 174 14.47 -7.15 -26.17
N HIS A 175 14.58 -6.70 -27.41
CA HIS A 175 15.23 -7.46 -28.49
C HIS A 175 16.74 -7.68 -28.30
N SER A 176 17.38 -6.97 -27.37
CA SER A 176 18.82 -7.09 -27.07
C SER A 176 19.10 -8.04 -25.90
N THR A 177 18.08 -8.47 -25.19
CA THR A 177 18.15 -9.35 -24.03
C THR A 177 17.21 -10.55 -24.17
N HIS A 178 17.13 -11.39 -23.12
CA HIS A 178 16.06 -12.38 -23.02
C HIS A 178 14.73 -11.67 -22.87
N ALA A 179 13.83 -11.87 -23.82
CA ALA A 179 12.54 -11.21 -23.85
C ALA A 179 11.39 -12.21 -23.70
N GLY A 180 10.34 -11.78 -23.03
CA GLY A 180 9.12 -12.56 -22.89
C GLY A 180 7.90 -11.69 -22.73
N SER A 181 6.74 -12.23 -23.07
CA SER A 181 5.48 -11.54 -22.90
C SER A 181 4.36 -12.52 -22.57
N PHE A 182 3.27 -12.00 -22.03
CA PHE A 182 2.06 -12.78 -21.83
C PHE A 182 0.83 -11.87 -21.76
N ASP A 183 -0.32 -12.42 -22.15
CA ASP A 183 -1.61 -11.76 -21.95
C ASP A 183 -1.95 -11.77 -20.45
N PHE A 184 -1.87 -10.60 -19.81
CA PHE A 184 -2.29 -10.43 -18.42
C PHE A 184 -3.82 -10.50 -18.29
N ALA A 185 -4.53 -9.87 -19.22
CA ALA A 185 -5.98 -9.97 -19.32
C ALA A 185 -6.41 -10.02 -20.79
N LYS A 186 -7.51 -10.74 -21.06
CA LYS A 186 -8.10 -10.87 -22.41
C LYS A 186 -9.45 -10.20 -22.47
N GLY A 187 -9.82 -9.70 -23.66
CA GLY A 187 -11.13 -9.11 -23.90
C GLY A 187 -11.38 -7.84 -23.08
N ILE A 188 -10.34 -7.05 -22.83
CA ILE A 188 -10.46 -5.78 -22.10
C ILE A 188 -11.19 -4.76 -22.97
N THR A 189 -11.88 -3.85 -22.29
CA THR A 189 -12.41 -2.61 -22.89
C THR A 189 -11.40 -1.50 -22.68
N GLY A 190 -11.19 -0.65 -23.69
CA GLY A 190 -10.22 0.45 -23.64
C GLY A 190 -8.89 0.09 -24.28
N GLU A 191 -8.14 1.12 -24.61
CA GLU A 191 -6.88 1.03 -25.33
C GLU A 191 -5.85 1.99 -24.78
N LEU A 192 -4.62 1.51 -24.59
CA LEU A 192 -3.46 2.34 -24.29
C LEU A 192 -2.75 2.70 -25.60
N LYS A 193 -2.68 3.99 -25.89
CA LYS A 193 -1.98 4.52 -27.09
C LYS A 193 -0.46 4.49 -26.92
N HIS A 194 0.00 4.47 -25.68
CA HIS A 194 1.41 4.49 -25.32
C HIS A 194 1.79 3.23 -24.56
N ALA A 195 3.04 2.82 -24.73
CA ALA A 195 3.65 1.76 -23.93
C ALA A 195 4.23 2.40 -22.65
N TRP A 196 3.79 1.92 -21.50
CA TRP A 196 4.28 2.39 -20.21
C TRP A 196 4.98 1.29 -19.46
N SER A 197 5.97 1.65 -18.64
CA SER A 197 6.73 0.69 -17.84
C SER A 197 6.54 0.93 -16.35
N TRP A 198 6.45 -0.17 -15.57
CA TRP A 198 6.32 -0.13 -14.12
C TRP A 198 7.29 -1.10 -13.44
N PRO A 199 7.68 -0.83 -12.18
CA PRO A 199 8.59 -1.68 -11.45
C PRO A 199 7.95 -3.04 -11.13
N VAL A 200 8.67 -4.11 -11.47
CA VAL A 200 8.21 -5.51 -11.29
C VAL A 200 7.94 -5.80 -9.82
N ALA A 201 8.90 -5.49 -8.96
CA ALA A 201 8.86 -5.85 -7.53
C ALA A 201 7.66 -5.20 -6.81
N GLN A 202 7.42 -3.90 -7.03
CA GLN A 202 6.33 -3.18 -6.38
C GLN A 202 4.96 -3.69 -6.85
N VAL A 203 4.76 -3.81 -8.16
CA VAL A 203 3.49 -4.30 -8.72
C VAL A 203 3.22 -5.74 -8.28
N GLN A 204 4.23 -6.61 -8.31
CA GLN A 204 4.08 -8.01 -7.90
C GLN A 204 3.77 -8.13 -6.39
N SER A 205 4.42 -7.32 -5.54
CA SER A 205 4.16 -7.30 -4.10
C SER A 205 2.72 -6.87 -3.79
N ILE A 206 2.24 -5.81 -4.45
CA ILE A 206 0.88 -5.31 -4.25
C ILE A 206 -0.16 -6.31 -4.76
N LEU A 207 0.05 -6.91 -5.95
CA LEU A 207 -0.83 -7.96 -6.49
C LEU A 207 -0.82 -9.25 -5.66
N GLY A 208 0.16 -9.42 -4.78
CA GLY A 208 0.26 -10.54 -3.84
C GLY A 208 -0.48 -10.35 -2.53
N LEU A 209 -1.07 -9.18 -2.29
CA LEU A 209 -1.84 -8.90 -1.08
C LEU A 209 -3.17 -9.66 -1.07
N ASP A 210 -3.62 -10.02 0.13
CA ASP A 210 -4.93 -10.61 0.33
C ASP A 210 -6.02 -9.54 0.22
N GLY A 211 -7.13 -9.87 -0.43
CA GLY A 211 -8.28 -8.98 -0.59
C GLY A 211 -8.84 -8.98 -2.02
N LYS A 212 -9.86 -8.15 -2.23
CA LYS A 212 -10.41 -7.95 -3.57
C LYS A 212 -9.56 -6.93 -4.33
N LEU A 213 -8.97 -7.35 -5.45
CA LEU A 213 -8.08 -6.55 -6.27
C LEU A 213 -8.84 -5.91 -7.45
N THR A 214 -8.55 -4.64 -7.71
CA THR A 214 -8.89 -3.94 -8.96
C THR A 214 -7.65 -3.25 -9.49
N MET A 215 -7.46 -3.25 -10.81
CA MET A 215 -6.35 -2.57 -11.47
C MET A 215 -6.90 -1.60 -12.51
N LYS A 216 -6.37 -0.39 -12.52
CA LYS A 216 -6.68 0.66 -13.50
C LYS A 216 -5.39 1.17 -14.12
N ILE A 217 -5.38 1.41 -15.41
CA ILE A 217 -4.22 1.93 -16.12
C ILE A 217 -4.65 3.11 -16.98
N SER A 218 -3.86 4.17 -16.88
CA SER A 218 -4.04 5.42 -17.62
C SER A 218 -3.02 5.55 -18.74
N ASP A 219 -3.46 6.03 -19.88
CA ASP A 219 -2.57 6.41 -20.97
C ASP A 219 -1.70 7.65 -20.66
N GLN A 220 -1.93 8.29 -19.49
CA GLN A 220 -1.09 9.35 -18.93
C GLN A 220 0.08 8.82 -18.09
N GLY A 221 0.32 7.51 -18.07
CA GLY A 221 1.41 6.89 -17.33
C GLY A 221 1.14 6.74 -15.83
N ALA A 222 -0.08 6.41 -15.45
CA ALA A 222 -0.42 6.05 -14.08
C ALA A 222 -1.06 4.65 -14.03
N MET A 223 -0.68 3.86 -13.03
CA MET A 223 -1.34 2.62 -12.67
C MET A 223 -1.90 2.75 -11.25
N GLN A 224 -3.14 2.35 -11.04
CA GLN A 224 -3.72 2.20 -9.72
C GLN A 224 -4.03 0.74 -9.47
N ILE A 225 -3.58 0.22 -8.34
CA ILE A 225 -4.02 -1.09 -7.83
C ILE A 225 -4.73 -0.83 -6.52
N SER A 226 -6.01 -1.21 -6.46
CA SER A 226 -6.82 -1.08 -5.26
C SER A 226 -7.00 -2.45 -4.63
N VAL A 227 -6.84 -2.52 -3.31
CA VAL A 227 -7.01 -3.74 -2.50
C VAL A 227 -8.04 -3.47 -1.42
N ASP A 228 -9.17 -4.15 -1.47
CA ASP A 228 -10.15 -4.14 -0.38
C ASP A 228 -9.84 -5.29 0.58
N SER A 229 -9.29 -4.98 1.74
CA SER A 229 -8.94 -5.94 2.79
C SER A 229 -10.14 -6.40 3.64
N GLY A 230 -11.30 -5.75 3.45
CA GLY A 230 -12.45 -5.90 4.34
C GLY A 230 -12.47 -4.91 5.49
N MET A 231 -11.33 -4.36 5.91
CA MET A 231 -11.22 -3.33 6.95
C MET A 231 -10.98 -1.94 6.35
N ALA A 232 -10.24 -1.86 5.26
CA ALA A 232 -9.95 -0.63 4.53
C ALA A 232 -9.85 -0.91 3.02
N THR A 233 -9.92 0.16 2.23
CA THR A 233 -9.61 0.11 0.80
C THR A 233 -8.30 0.85 0.55
N TYR A 234 -7.26 0.11 0.18
CA TYR A 234 -5.92 0.60 -0.09
C TYR A 234 -5.76 0.89 -1.59
N ASN A 235 -5.48 2.13 -1.95
CA ASN A 235 -5.26 2.57 -3.32
C ASN A 235 -3.77 2.88 -3.53
N TYR A 236 -3.06 2.03 -4.25
CA TYR A 236 -1.66 2.20 -4.61
C TYR A 236 -1.58 2.85 -5.99
N ILE A 237 -1.01 4.04 -6.07
CA ILE A 237 -0.75 4.77 -7.31
C ILE A 237 0.72 4.63 -7.66
N LEU A 238 0.99 4.12 -8.84
CA LEU A 238 2.33 3.93 -9.38
C LEU A 238 2.49 4.79 -10.64
N PRO A 239 3.34 5.83 -10.61
CA PRO A 239 3.73 6.53 -11.82
C PRO A 239 4.56 5.62 -12.72
N ALA A 240 4.38 5.73 -14.04
CA ALA A 240 5.22 5.02 -14.98
C ALA A 240 6.67 5.50 -14.88
N GLN A 241 7.60 4.58 -15.10
CA GLN A 241 9.03 4.88 -15.13
C GLN A 241 9.47 5.09 -16.59
N SER A 242 10.33 6.08 -16.81
CA SER A 242 11.04 6.20 -18.09
C SER A 242 12.06 5.06 -18.18
N LYS A 243 12.07 4.37 -19.32
CA LYS A 243 13.18 3.47 -19.66
C LYS A 243 14.47 4.23 -19.84
#